data_8d5ba02bec92e5f866535d075804445c
#
_entry.id   8d5ba02bec92e5f866535d075804445c
#
_cell.length_a   1.000
_cell.length_b   1.000
_cell.length_c   1.000
_cell.angle_alpha   90.00
_cell.angle_beta   90.00
_cell.angle_gamma   90.00
#
_symmetry.space_group_name_H-M   'P 1'
#
loop_
_entity.id
_entity.type
_entity.pdbx_description
1 polymer ?
#
loop_
_entity_poly.entity_id
_entity_poly.type
_entity_poly.pdbx_seq_one_letter_code
_entity_poly.pdbx_strand_id
1 'polypeptide(L)'
;TQSPSSAASDVYKRQQLLSARPDILPAGWVAELASLQDSVPAFPFEQVQTVLEEELGPRCAEVIDLDPVPLGAASLAQVHRASLRSGRQVVLKIQRPGLDTLFRLDLEVMQQVAAVLQRHPSWGRGRDWPAMARECRRVLLRELDFRVEAQYAARFRQQFLDDERIRIPAVVWEQSTRRVLCLDYLPGIKVNDR
;
A
#
# COMPACT_ATOMS: atom_id res chain seq x y z
N THR A 1 -21.26 11.79 7.96
CA THR A 1 -20.02 11.00 8.18
C THR A 1 -19.10 11.30 7.02
N GLN A 2 -18.13 12.20 7.24
CA GLN A 2 -17.13 12.55 6.23
C GLN A 2 -16.15 11.36 6.10
N SER A 3 -15.99 10.85 4.88
CA SER A 3 -14.91 9.94 4.54
C SER A 3 -13.56 10.65 4.73
N PRO A 4 -12.50 9.95 5.18
CA PRO A 4 -11.19 10.55 5.33
C PRO A 4 -10.70 11.03 3.95
N SER A 5 -10.50 12.34 3.84
CA SER A 5 -10.10 13.00 2.60
C SER A 5 -8.67 12.60 2.19
N SER A 6 -8.31 12.76 0.91
CA SER A 6 -6.96 12.59 0.37
C SER A 6 -5.90 13.38 1.13
N ALA A 7 -6.27 14.48 1.74
CA ALA A 7 -5.43 15.22 2.66
C ALA A 7 -4.88 14.34 3.80
N ALA A 8 -5.65 13.36 4.27
CA ALA A 8 -5.19 12.40 5.27
C ALA A 8 -4.12 11.44 4.72
N SER A 9 -4.22 11.02 3.47
CA SER A 9 -3.20 10.15 2.83
C SER A 9 -1.89 10.90 2.55
N ASP A 10 -1.97 12.18 2.14
CA ASP A 10 -0.78 13.02 1.93
C ASP A 10 -0.11 13.41 3.25
N VAL A 11 -0.90 13.69 4.28
CA VAL A 11 -0.42 13.90 5.64
C VAL A 11 0.29 12.64 6.14
N TYR A 12 -0.28 11.46 5.92
CA TYR A 12 0.30 10.18 6.32
C TYR A 12 1.65 9.91 5.63
N LYS A 13 1.76 10.10 4.31
CA LYS A 13 3.05 9.93 3.58
C LYS A 13 4.11 10.94 4.00
N ARG A 14 3.71 12.19 4.28
CA ARG A 14 4.64 13.20 4.84
C ARG A 14 5.05 12.84 6.26
N GLN A 15 4.15 12.29 7.06
CA GLN A 15 4.45 11.80 8.40
C GLN A 15 5.43 10.62 8.36
N GLN A 16 5.29 9.69 7.40
CA GLN A 16 6.26 8.61 7.19
C GLN A 16 7.66 9.13 6.85
N LEU A 17 7.76 10.11 5.96
CA LEU A 17 9.04 10.72 5.61
C LEU A 17 9.65 11.49 6.77
N LEU A 18 8.84 12.19 7.57
CA LEU A 18 9.30 12.96 8.71
C LEU A 18 9.64 12.10 9.91
N SER A 19 8.91 11.02 10.18
CA SER A 19 9.23 10.07 11.25
C SER A 19 10.52 9.28 11.00
N ALA A 20 10.91 9.11 9.73
CA ALA A 20 12.19 8.51 9.35
C ALA A 20 13.38 9.48 9.42
N ARG A 21 13.17 10.74 9.82
CA ARG A 21 14.18 11.79 9.86
C ARG A 21 14.33 12.37 11.28
N PRO A 22 14.88 11.58 12.23
CA PRO A 22 15.11 12.03 13.61
C PRO A 22 16.14 13.17 13.71
N ASP A 23 16.86 13.44 12.62
CA ASP A 23 17.80 14.56 12.47
C ASP A 23 17.11 15.93 12.26
N ILE A 24 15.83 15.93 11.86
CA ILE A 24 15.07 17.17 11.55
C ILE A 24 14.06 17.51 12.65
N LEU A 25 13.52 16.51 13.35
CA LEU A 25 12.44 16.68 14.30
C LEU A 25 12.85 16.28 15.73
N PRO A 26 12.35 16.98 16.77
CA PRO A 26 12.50 16.56 18.15
C PRO A 26 11.95 15.16 18.39
N ALA A 27 12.60 14.38 19.29
CA ALA A 27 12.25 12.97 19.52
C ALA A 27 10.78 12.74 19.90
N GLY A 28 10.15 13.67 20.64
CA GLY A 28 8.73 13.60 20.98
C GLY A 28 7.81 13.70 19.77
N TRP A 29 8.16 14.49 18.75
CA TRP A 29 7.41 14.61 17.51
C TRP A 29 7.58 13.38 16.63
N VAL A 30 8.78 12.79 16.62
CA VAL A 30 9.05 11.53 15.90
C VAL A 30 8.20 10.41 16.49
N ALA A 31 8.11 10.30 17.81
CA ALA A 31 7.28 9.29 18.48
C ALA A 31 5.79 9.47 18.20
N GLU A 32 5.27 10.70 18.26
CA GLU A 32 3.87 11.00 17.89
C GLU A 32 3.57 10.68 16.43
N LEU A 33 4.46 11.07 15.50
CA LEU A 33 4.31 10.76 14.09
C LEU A 33 4.39 9.26 13.81
N ALA A 34 5.22 8.52 14.52
CA ALA A 34 5.29 7.06 14.44
C ALA A 34 3.99 6.40 14.95
N SER A 35 3.43 6.87 16.07
CA SER A 35 2.17 6.34 16.59
C SER A 35 1.00 6.51 15.62
N LEU A 36 0.99 7.59 14.85
CA LEU A 36 -0.02 7.84 13.81
C LEU A 36 0.11 6.92 12.59
N GLN A 37 1.30 6.31 12.37
CA GLN A 37 1.52 5.37 11.27
C GLN A 37 0.94 3.99 11.57
N ASP A 38 0.98 3.56 12.83
CA ASP A 38 0.54 2.23 13.25
C ASP A 38 -0.96 2.16 13.57
N SER A 39 -1.70 3.29 13.46
CA SER A 39 -3.06 3.43 13.97
C SER A 39 -4.15 3.49 12.89
N VAL A 40 -3.89 3.01 11.67
CA VAL A 40 -4.95 2.94 10.65
C VAL A 40 -5.89 1.77 11.00
N PRO A 41 -7.18 2.03 11.31
CA PRO A 41 -8.10 0.95 11.64
C PRO A 41 -8.28 0.00 10.46
N ALA A 42 -8.30 -1.29 10.80
CA ALA A 42 -8.62 -2.32 9.82
C ALA A 42 -10.03 -2.10 9.26
N PHE A 43 -10.24 -2.38 7.97
CA PHE A 43 -11.58 -2.43 7.42
C PHE A 43 -12.24 -3.77 7.73
N PRO A 44 -13.58 -3.86 7.72
CA PRO A 44 -14.32 -5.06 8.08
C PRO A 44 -13.91 -6.30 7.28
N PHE A 45 -13.89 -7.45 7.93
CA PHE A 45 -13.48 -8.73 7.32
C PHE A 45 -14.39 -9.14 6.16
N GLU A 46 -15.66 -8.79 6.20
CA GLU A 46 -16.61 -9.02 5.11
C GLU A 46 -16.17 -8.30 3.82
N GLN A 47 -15.59 -7.12 3.95
CA GLN A 47 -15.04 -6.40 2.79
C GLN A 47 -13.76 -7.07 2.26
N VAL A 48 -12.97 -7.71 3.13
CA VAL A 48 -11.82 -8.54 2.72
C VAL A 48 -12.28 -9.68 1.84
N GLN A 49 -13.30 -10.40 2.28
CA GLN A 49 -13.88 -11.53 1.55
C GLN A 49 -14.44 -11.07 0.20
N THR A 50 -15.18 -9.96 0.17
CA THR A 50 -15.72 -9.38 -1.06
C THR A 50 -14.60 -9.08 -2.07
N VAL A 51 -13.51 -8.43 -1.64
CA VAL A 51 -12.37 -8.13 -2.53
C VAL A 51 -11.71 -9.41 -3.04
N LEU A 52 -11.56 -10.43 -2.21
CA LEU A 52 -10.99 -11.71 -2.62
C LEU A 52 -11.86 -12.42 -3.65
N GLU A 53 -13.17 -12.44 -3.43
CA GLU A 53 -14.14 -13.03 -4.37
C GLU A 53 -14.15 -12.29 -5.72
N GLU A 54 -14.15 -10.96 -5.70
CA GLU A 54 -14.08 -10.13 -6.92
C GLU A 54 -12.79 -10.35 -7.72
N GLU A 55 -11.65 -10.45 -7.05
CA GLU A 55 -10.33 -10.49 -7.69
C GLU A 55 -9.90 -11.91 -8.09
N LEU A 56 -10.21 -12.88 -7.26
CA LEU A 56 -9.79 -14.27 -7.48
C LEU A 56 -10.88 -15.11 -8.17
N GLY A 57 -12.15 -14.76 -8.00
CA GLY A 57 -13.26 -15.55 -8.53
C GLY A 57 -13.19 -17.01 -8.06
N PRO A 58 -13.26 -18.01 -8.97
CA PRO A 58 -13.17 -19.42 -8.59
C PRO A 58 -11.88 -19.80 -7.85
N ARG A 59 -10.78 -19.08 -8.04
CA ARG A 59 -9.49 -19.32 -7.35
C ARG A 59 -9.55 -18.97 -5.87
N CYS A 60 -10.57 -18.21 -5.42
CA CYS A 60 -10.79 -17.92 -4.01
C CYS A 60 -10.96 -19.21 -3.20
N ALA A 61 -11.48 -20.29 -3.80
CA ALA A 61 -11.62 -21.60 -3.16
C ALA A 61 -10.29 -22.28 -2.78
N GLU A 62 -9.17 -21.84 -3.37
CA GLU A 62 -7.83 -22.31 -3.00
C GLU A 62 -7.33 -21.67 -1.71
N VAL A 63 -7.89 -20.52 -1.30
CA VAL A 63 -7.56 -19.84 -0.05
C VAL A 63 -8.42 -20.42 1.07
N ILE A 64 -7.77 -21.05 2.04
CA ILE A 64 -8.42 -21.63 3.21
C ILE A 64 -7.81 -21.02 4.49
N ASP A 65 -8.48 -21.21 5.63
CA ASP A 65 -8.01 -20.75 6.94
C ASP A 65 -7.57 -19.26 6.93
N LEU A 66 -8.33 -18.41 6.24
CA LEU A 66 -8.08 -16.97 6.24
C LEU A 66 -8.37 -16.39 7.63
N ASP A 67 -7.32 -15.86 8.27
CA ASP A 67 -7.43 -15.27 9.61
C ASP A 67 -8.25 -13.97 9.51
N PRO A 68 -9.35 -13.83 10.26
CA PRO A 68 -10.14 -12.60 10.28
C PRO A 68 -9.41 -11.42 10.92
N VAL A 69 -8.40 -11.68 11.77
CA VAL A 69 -7.59 -10.64 12.40
C VAL A 69 -6.39 -10.34 11.51
N PRO A 70 -6.23 -9.11 11.01
CA PRO A 70 -5.09 -8.78 10.16
C PRO A 70 -3.78 -8.78 10.96
N LEU A 71 -2.70 -9.22 10.35
CA LEU A 71 -1.32 -9.07 10.86
C LEU A 71 -0.88 -7.59 10.90
N GLY A 72 -1.49 -6.77 10.08
CA GLY A 72 -1.26 -5.34 10.01
C GLY A 72 -2.22 -4.64 9.07
N ALA A 73 -2.52 -3.38 9.35
CA ALA A 73 -3.38 -2.54 8.53
C ALA A 73 -2.67 -1.21 8.22
N ALA A 74 -2.82 -0.74 6.99
CA ALA A 74 -2.27 0.52 6.50
C ALA A 74 -3.33 1.31 5.72
N SER A 75 -2.99 2.51 5.28
CA SER A 75 -3.92 3.39 4.55
C SER A 75 -4.45 2.77 3.26
N LEU A 76 -3.64 1.98 2.56
CA LEU A 76 -4.00 1.39 1.27
C LEU A 76 -4.45 -0.06 1.36
N ALA A 77 -4.05 -0.79 2.40
CA ALA A 77 -4.26 -2.24 2.48
C ALA A 77 -4.22 -2.76 3.91
N GLN A 78 -4.67 -3.98 4.08
CA GLN A 78 -4.37 -4.80 5.25
C GLN A 78 -3.83 -6.17 4.83
N VAL A 79 -3.12 -6.83 5.74
CA VAL A 79 -2.45 -8.10 5.51
C VAL A 79 -3.05 -9.15 6.41
N HIS A 80 -3.49 -10.27 5.83
CA HIS A 80 -4.06 -11.41 6.54
C HIS A 80 -3.20 -12.66 6.32
N ARG A 81 -3.14 -13.51 7.35
CA ARG A 81 -2.57 -14.83 7.20
C ARG A 81 -3.62 -15.78 6.64
N ALA A 82 -3.18 -16.72 5.80
CA ALA A 82 -4.02 -17.75 5.25
C ALA A 82 -3.21 -19.01 4.92
N SER A 83 -3.91 -20.09 4.63
CA SER A 83 -3.36 -21.30 4.04
C SER A 83 -3.94 -21.49 2.64
N LEU A 84 -3.18 -22.05 1.73
CA LEU A 84 -3.71 -22.57 0.48
C LEU A 84 -4.08 -24.06 0.64
N ARG A 85 -4.98 -24.56 -0.20
CA ARG A 85 -5.35 -25.99 -0.21
C ARG A 85 -4.16 -26.92 -0.37
N SER A 86 -3.07 -26.44 -1.00
CA SER A 86 -1.81 -27.18 -1.09
C SER A 86 -1.06 -27.33 0.23
N GLY A 87 -1.55 -26.74 1.33
CA GLY A 87 -0.88 -26.67 2.62
C GLY A 87 0.13 -25.52 2.76
N ARG A 88 0.35 -24.75 1.69
CA ARG A 88 1.28 -23.61 1.71
C ARG A 88 0.75 -22.49 2.58
N GLN A 89 1.58 -22.03 3.53
CA GLN A 89 1.27 -20.90 4.40
C GLN A 89 1.59 -19.61 3.66
N VAL A 90 0.62 -18.69 3.62
CA VAL A 90 0.72 -17.44 2.86
C VAL A 90 0.24 -16.24 3.67
N VAL A 91 0.60 -15.06 3.20
CA VAL A 91 -0.03 -13.79 3.58
C VAL A 91 -0.70 -13.19 2.36
N LEU A 92 -1.87 -12.65 2.58
CA LEU A 92 -2.65 -11.93 1.57
C LEU A 92 -2.67 -10.44 1.95
N LYS A 93 -2.06 -9.61 1.13
CA LYS A 93 -2.18 -8.16 1.20
C LYS A 93 -3.35 -7.77 0.33
N ILE A 94 -4.38 -7.21 0.96
CA ILE A 94 -5.67 -6.93 0.33
C ILE A 94 -5.89 -5.42 0.34
N GLN A 95 -6.15 -4.86 -0.82
CA GLN A 95 -6.36 -3.43 -0.99
C GLN A 95 -7.68 -2.99 -0.36
N ARG A 96 -7.64 -1.84 0.31
CA ARG A 96 -8.84 -1.22 0.89
C ARG A 96 -9.86 -0.91 -0.21
N PRO A 97 -11.14 -1.27 -0.03
CA PRO A 97 -12.19 -0.96 -1.00
C PRO A 97 -12.36 0.54 -1.25
N GLY A 98 -12.80 0.90 -2.45
CA GLY A 98 -13.13 2.28 -2.82
C GLY A 98 -11.95 3.20 -3.12
N LEU A 99 -10.69 2.73 -2.97
CA LEU A 99 -9.52 3.57 -3.23
C LEU A 99 -9.43 4.04 -4.68
N ASP A 100 -9.80 3.22 -5.65
CA ASP A 100 -9.78 3.62 -7.07
C ASP A 100 -10.63 4.85 -7.33
N THR A 101 -11.84 4.91 -6.76
CA THR A 101 -12.75 6.05 -6.92
C THR A 101 -12.20 7.28 -6.22
N LEU A 102 -11.74 7.12 -4.98
CA LEU A 102 -11.17 8.21 -4.20
C LEU A 102 -9.96 8.82 -4.91
N PHE A 103 -9.00 7.99 -5.31
CA PHE A 103 -7.79 8.47 -6.01
C PHE A 103 -8.09 9.12 -7.36
N ARG A 104 -9.08 8.64 -8.11
CA ARG A 104 -9.49 9.27 -9.38
C ARG A 104 -9.96 10.70 -9.17
N LEU A 105 -10.85 10.93 -8.19
CA LEU A 105 -11.37 12.25 -7.86
C LEU A 105 -10.24 13.20 -7.41
N ASP A 106 -9.38 12.74 -6.52
CA ASP A 106 -8.25 13.52 -6.02
C ASP A 106 -7.28 13.91 -7.14
N LEU A 107 -6.99 12.98 -8.04
CA LEU A 107 -6.11 13.21 -9.18
C LEU A 107 -6.72 14.17 -10.19
N GLU A 108 -8.04 14.18 -10.36
CA GLU A 108 -8.74 15.16 -11.20
C GLU A 108 -8.64 16.57 -10.60
N VAL A 109 -8.89 16.69 -9.29
CA VAL A 109 -8.74 17.97 -8.58
C VAL A 109 -7.29 18.45 -8.67
N MET A 110 -6.31 17.59 -8.47
CA MET A 110 -4.89 17.94 -8.58
C MET A 110 -4.55 18.47 -9.98
N GLN A 111 -5.09 17.88 -11.04
CA GLN A 111 -4.88 18.35 -12.42
C GLN A 111 -5.50 19.73 -12.65
N GLN A 112 -6.69 19.98 -12.11
CA GLN A 112 -7.36 21.29 -12.19
C GLN A 112 -6.55 22.36 -11.46
N VAL A 113 -6.10 22.07 -10.25
CA VAL A 113 -5.23 22.97 -9.47
C VAL A 113 -3.93 23.26 -10.24
N ALA A 114 -3.30 22.24 -10.80
CA ALA A 114 -2.08 22.42 -11.61
C ALA A 114 -2.30 23.32 -12.82
N ALA A 115 -3.46 23.20 -13.49
CA ALA A 115 -3.81 24.07 -14.63
C ALA A 115 -4.03 25.54 -14.20
N VAL A 116 -4.63 25.77 -13.02
CA VAL A 116 -4.79 27.11 -12.46
C VAL A 116 -3.44 27.73 -12.10
N LEU A 117 -2.58 26.97 -11.41
CA LEU A 117 -1.23 27.40 -11.04
C LEU A 117 -0.39 27.75 -12.27
N GLN A 118 -0.52 26.98 -13.36
CA GLN A 118 0.19 27.24 -14.62
C GLN A 118 -0.17 28.58 -15.25
N ARG A 119 -1.41 29.02 -15.11
CA ARG A 119 -1.91 30.31 -15.66
C ARG A 119 -1.50 31.51 -14.81
N HIS A 120 -1.08 31.29 -13.56
CA HIS A 120 -0.73 32.38 -12.67
C HIS A 120 0.63 32.97 -13.04
N PRO A 121 0.76 34.33 -13.24
CA PRO A 121 1.96 34.96 -13.75
C PRO A 121 3.24 34.70 -12.92
N SER A 122 3.10 34.55 -11.61
CA SER A 122 4.24 34.35 -10.71
C SER A 122 4.57 32.87 -10.50
N TRP A 123 3.56 31.98 -10.47
CA TRP A 123 3.72 30.57 -10.13
C TRP A 123 3.91 29.67 -11.34
N GLY A 124 3.44 30.12 -12.52
CA GLY A 124 3.61 29.40 -13.78
C GLY A 124 4.99 29.56 -14.40
N ARG A 125 5.76 30.57 -14.02
CA ARG A 125 7.08 30.83 -14.63
C ARG A 125 8.12 29.80 -14.18
N GLY A 126 8.74 29.11 -15.15
CA GLY A 126 9.83 28.17 -14.91
C GLY A 126 9.41 26.82 -14.30
N ARG A 127 8.11 26.54 -14.24
CA ARG A 127 7.57 25.26 -13.73
C ARG A 127 6.47 24.76 -14.65
N ASP A 128 6.47 23.47 -14.91
CA ASP A 128 5.38 22.77 -15.62
C ASP A 128 4.51 22.02 -14.62
N TRP A 129 3.55 22.74 -14.01
CA TRP A 129 2.62 22.16 -13.04
C TRP A 129 1.79 21.02 -13.61
N PRO A 130 1.25 21.10 -14.85
CA PRO A 130 0.56 19.99 -15.48
C PRO A 130 1.44 18.74 -15.66
N ALA A 131 2.71 18.89 -16.03
CA ALA A 131 3.63 17.76 -16.13
C ALA A 131 3.87 17.09 -14.76
N MET A 132 4.07 17.92 -13.72
CA MET A 132 4.20 17.42 -12.35
C MET A 132 2.94 16.66 -11.89
N ALA A 133 1.75 17.19 -12.18
CA ALA A 133 0.49 16.52 -11.84
C ALA A 133 0.32 15.22 -12.61
N ARG A 134 0.70 15.13 -13.88
CA ARG A 134 0.69 13.89 -14.67
C ARG A 134 1.65 12.86 -14.07
N GLU A 135 2.85 13.27 -13.69
CA GLU A 135 3.83 12.36 -13.07
C GLU A 135 3.36 11.84 -11.70
N CYS A 136 2.83 12.73 -10.84
CA CYS A 136 2.21 12.31 -9.59
C CYS A 136 1.07 11.31 -9.82
N ARG A 137 0.21 11.58 -10.80
CA ARG A 137 -0.86 10.63 -11.19
C ARG A 137 -0.29 9.28 -11.56
N ARG A 138 0.75 9.24 -12.40
CA ARG A 138 1.39 8.00 -12.85
C ARG A 138 1.95 7.21 -11.67
N VAL A 139 2.64 7.87 -10.75
CA VAL A 139 3.24 7.23 -9.57
C VAL A 139 2.16 6.69 -8.65
N LEU A 140 1.14 7.50 -8.32
CA LEU A 140 0.06 7.11 -7.41
C LEU A 140 -0.77 5.95 -7.94
N LEU A 141 -1.12 5.96 -9.25
CA LEU A 141 -1.86 4.85 -9.84
C LEU A 141 -1.04 3.55 -9.90
N ARG A 142 0.28 3.66 -9.98
CA ARG A 142 1.19 2.51 -9.92
C ARG A 142 1.25 1.90 -8.53
N GLU A 143 1.19 2.71 -7.48
CA GLU A 143 1.12 2.26 -6.08
C GLU A 143 -0.17 1.45 -5.77
N LEU A 144 -1.24 1.69 -6.54
CA LEU A 144 -2.49 0.96 -6.42
C LEU A 144 -2.50 -0.39 -7.16
N ASP A 145 -1.46 -0.73 -7.90
CA ASP A 145 -1.36 -2.00 -8.62
C ASP A 145 -0.34 -2.93 -7.95
N PHE A 146 -0.83 -3.87 -7.15
CA PHE A 146 0.02 -4.81 -6.43
C PHE A 146 0.81 -5.77 -7.32
N ARG A 147 0.46 -5.89 -8.61
CA ARG A 147 1.28 -6.63 -9.56
C ARG A 147 2.67 -6.01 -9.73
N VAL A 148 2.77 -4.70 -9.59
CA VAL A 148 4.05 -3.99 -9.61
C VAL A 148 4.90 -4.36 -8.39
N GLU A 149 4.29 -4.39 -7.21
CA GLU A 149 4.95 -4.83 -5.96
C GLU A 149 5.38 -6.30 -6.06
N ALA A 150 4.51 -7.16 -6.61
CA ALA A 150 4.82 -8.57 -6.88
C ALA A 150 6.06 -8.73 -7.78
N GLN A 151 6.13 -7.96 -8.87
CA GLN A 151 7.27 -7.99 -9.80
C GLN A 151 8.57 -7.55 -9.11
N TYR A 152 8.52 -6.49 -8.29
CA TYR A 152 9.67 -6.06 -7.52
C TYR A 152 10.09 -7.12 -6.49
N ALA A 153 9.16 -7.69 -5.74
CA ALA A 153 9.44 -8.75 -4.78
C ALA A 153 10.10 -9.96 -5.45
N ALA A 154 9.60 -10.40 -6.59
CA ALA A 154 10.17 -11.50 -7.36
C ALA A 154 11.59 -11.17 -7.87
N ARG A 155 11.81 -9.94 -8.35
CA ARG A 155 13.12 -9.47 -8.81
C ARG A 155 14.14 -9.40 -7.67
N PHE A 156 13.74 -8.85 -6.53
CA PHE A 156 14.57 -8.82 -5.33
C PHE A 156 14.92 -10.23 -4.87
N ARG A 157 13.93 -11.13 -4.80
CA ARG A 157 14.17 -12.53 -4.46
C ARG A 157 15.23 -13.16 -5.35
N GLN A 158 15.19 -12.91 -6.65
CA GLN A 158 16.15 -13.45 -7.59
C GLN A 158 17.58 -12.90 -7.39
N GLN A 159 17.72 -11.63 -7.00
CA GLN A 159 19.01 -11.00 -6.73
C GLN A 159 19.70 -11.55 -5.47
N PHE A 160 18.93 -12.06 -4.51
CA PHE A 160 19.43 -12.53 -3.23
C PHE A 160 19.26 -14.04 -3.03
N LEU A 161 19.07 -14.80 -4.12
CA LEU A 161 18.90 -16.27 -4.04
C LEU A 161 20.08 -16.98 -3.40
N ASP A 162 21.30 -16.48 -3.63
CA ASP A 162 22.54 -17.08 -3.18
C ASP A 162 22.98 -16.58 -1.78
N ASP A 163 22.25 -15.65 -1.17
CA ASP A 163 22.56 -15.14 0.17
C ASP A 163 21.61 -15.74 1.23
N GLU A 164 22.09 -16.76 1.94
CA GLU A 164 21.33 -17.48 2.96
C GLU A 164 20.88 -16.60 4.15
N ARG A 165 21.49 -15.43 4.33
CA ARG A 165 21.16 -14.48 5.39
C ARG A 165 19.89 -13.67 5.06
N ILE A 166 19.51 -13.63 3.78
CA ILE A 166 18.39 -12.82 3.27
C ILE A 166 17.28 -13.74 2.78
N ARG A 167 16.11 -13.66 3.43
CA ARG A 167 14.91 -14.39 3.00
C ARG A 167 13.87 -13.43 2.47
N ILE A 168 13.55 -13.57 1.20
CA ILE A 168 12.50 -12.80 0.54
C ILE A 168 11.35 -13.76 0.20
N PRO A 169 10.09 -13.46 0.62
CA PRO A 169 8.96 -14.32 0.35
C PRO A 169 8.75 -14.49 -1.15
N ALA A 170 8.39 -15.71 -1.57
CA ALA A 170 8.01 -15.93 -2.96
C ALA A 170 6.61 -15.40 -3.22
N VAL A 171 6.40 -14.86 -4.41
CA VAL A 171 5.07 -14.45 -4.89
C VAL A 171 4.30 -15.69 -5.36
N VAL A 172 3.06 -15.80 -4.92
CA VAL A 172 2.10 -16.80 -5.45
C VAL A 172 1.30 -16.11 -6.53
N TRP A 173 1.74 -16.25 -7.77
CA TRP A 173 1.21 -15.52 -8.92
C TRP A 173 -0.26 -15.86 -9.21
N GLU A 174 -0.64 -17.11 -9.04
CA GLU A 174 -2.00 -17.60 -9.26
C GLU A 174 -3.02 -16.92 -8.33
N GLN A 175 -2.58 -16.47 -7.16
CA GLN A 175 -3.38 -15.79 -6.15
C GLN A 175 -3.05 -14.29 -6.04
N SER A 176 -2.27 -13.77 -6.99
CA SER A 176 -1.91 -12.35 -7.04
C SER A 176 -2.58 -11.65 -8.19
N THR A 177 -3.18 -10.50 -7.90
CA THR A 177 -3.93 -9.67 -8.86
C THR A 177 -3.57 -8.19 -8.66
N ARG A 178 -4.34 -7.29 -9.25
CA ARG A 178 -4.15 -5.85 -9.04
C ARG A 178 -4.40 -5.43 -7.59
N ARG A 179 -5.40 -6.01 -6.92
CA ARG A 179 -5.86 -5.60 -5.57
C ARG A 179 -5.51 -6.61 -4.48
N VAL A 180 -4.95 -7.75 -4.85
CA VAL A 180 -4.54 -8.82 -3.94
C VAL A 180 -3.11 -9.23 -4.25
N LEU A 181 -2.23 -9.22 -3.24
CA LEU A 181 -0.88 -9.75 -3.36
C LEU A 181 -0.73 -10.91 -2.39
N CYS A 182 -0.43 -12.09 -2.93
CA CYS A 182 -0.19 -13.30 -2.18
C CYS A 182 1.31 -13.61 -2.13
N LEU A 183 1.84 -13.73 -0.91
CA LEU A 183 3.25 -14.03 -0.66
C LEU A 183 3.36 -15.20 0.31
N ASP A 184 4.49 -15.91 0.26
CA ASP A 184 4.83 -16.88 1.31
C ASP A 184 4.82 -16.23 2.68
N TYR A 185 4.26 -16.92 3.67
CA TYR A 185 4.39 -16.50 5.06
C TYR A 185 5.80 -16.84 5.57
N LEU A 186 6.55 -15.83 5.95
CA LEU A 186 7.83 -15.98 6.63
C LEU A 186 7.66 -15.63 8.11
N PRO A 187 7.83 -16.59 9.03
CA PRO A 187 7.81 -16.27 10.45
C PRO A 187 9.03 -15.39 10.81
N GLY A 188 8.83 -14.44 11.68
CA GLY A 188 9.89 -13.52 12.10
C GLY A 188 9.47 -12.64 13.27
N ILE A 189 10.42 -11.90 13.81
CA ILE A 189 10.23 -10.91 14.87
C ILE A 189 10.33 -9.53 14.21
N LYS A 190 9.44 -8.62 14.57
CA LYS A 190 9.54 -7.23 14.10
C LYS A 190 10.81 -6.58 14.66
N VAL A 191 11.48 -5.78 13.85
CA VAL A 191 12.73 -5.09 14.25
C VAL A 191 12.51 -4.20 15.47
N ASN A 192 11.30 -3.67 15.66
CA ASN A 192 10.92 -2.78 16.76
C ASN A 192 10.49 -3.53 18.04
N ASP A 193 10.39 -4.85 18.02
CA ASP A 193 9.99 -5.69 19.17
C ASP A 193 11.20 -6.17 19.99
N ARG A 194 12.29 -5.40 20.01
CA ARG A 194 13.50 -5.66 20.82
C ARG A 194 13.56 -4.80 22.05
#